data_b03240d35b6c2445431d693c52b54b57
#
_entry.id   b03240d35b6c2445431d693c52b54b57
#
_cell.length_a   1.000
_cell.length_b   1.000
_cell.length_c   1.000
_cell.angle_alpha   90.00
_cell.angle_beta   90.00
_cell.angle_gamma   90.00
#
_symmetry.space_group_name_H-M   'P 1'
#
loop_
_entity.id
_entity.type
_entity.pdbx_description
1 polymer ?
#
loop_
_entity_poly.entity_id
_entity_poly.type
_entity_poly.pdbx_seq_one_letter_code
_entity_poly.pdbx_strand_id
1 'polypeptide(L)'
;MRTKKYLSCKSYPNPTFGTNDTGYKVQKYEPGGCYHWHHDWSMSSEPIASRIFTFMWYLNTIEEKDEGYTEFADGTRVQPVAGRLIFFPATWTFLHRGYPPKVKKYLCNGWIHSSPA
;
A
#
# COMPACT_ATOMS: atom_id res chain seq x y z
N MET A 1 32.69 6.26 -6.36
CA MET A 1 33.05 6.46 -7.63
C MET A 1 31.97 6.39 -8.62
N ARG A 2 31.42 5.25 -8.86
CA ARG A 2 30.34 5.13 -9.77
C ARG A 2 29.11 5.85 -9.32
N THR A 3 28.78 5.79 -8.05
CA THR A 3 27.64 6.49 -7.49
C THR A 3 27.77 7.98 -7.71
N LYS A 4 28.94 8.53 -7.43
CA LYS A 4 29.17 9.95 -7.60
C LYS A 4 29.03 10.37 -9.06
N LYS A 5 29.59 9.57 -9.96
CA LYS A 5 29.49 9.85 -11.38
C LYS A 5 28.04 9.81 -11.84
N TYR A 6 27.31 8.85 -11.36
CA TYR A 6 25.92 8.68 -11.70
C TYR A 6 25.08 9.87 -11.25
N LEU A 7 25.30 10.29 -10.02
CA LEU A 7 24.57 11.42 -9.48
C LEU A 7 24.87 12.73 -10.17
N SER A 8 26.07 12.85 -10.77
CA SER A 8 26.43 14.06 -11.47
C SER A 8 26.00 14.05 -12.93
N CYS A 9 25.38 13.00 -13.40
CA CYS A 9 24.97 12.89 -14.78
C CYS A 9 23.74 13.76 -15.02
N LYS A 10 23.96 14.92 -15.58
CA LYS A 10 22.87 15.86 -15.84
C LYS A 10 22.00 15.45 -17.03
N SER A 11 22.49 14.54 -17.83
CA SER A 11 21.71 14.03 -18.94
C SER A 11 20.76 12.93 -18.52
N TYR A 12 20.86 12.48 -17.27
CA TYR A 12 19.92 11.54 -16.74
C TYR A 12 18.56 12.23 -16.66
N PRO A 13 17.60 11.80 -17.43
CA PRO A 13 16.31 12.49 -17.42
C PRO A 13 15.65 12.37 -16.07
N ASN A 14 15.08 13.46 -15.63
CA ASN A 14 14.16 13.38 -14.51
C ASN A 14 12.97 12.54 -14.95
N PRO A 15 12.33 11.87 -14.00
CA PRO A 15 11.11 11.18 -14.34
C PRO A 15 10.16 12.13 -15.08
N THR A 16 9.70 11.67 -16.22
CA THR A 16 8.81 12.48 -17.04
C THR A 16 7.34 12.20 -16.73
N PHE A 17 7.09 11.61 -15.59
CA PHE A 17 5.73 11.36 -15.13
C PHE A 17 5.53 12.04 -13.77
N GLY A 18 4.33 12.50 -13.56
CA GLY A 18 3.93 13.00 -12.26
C GLY A 18 3.33 11.89 -11.41
N THR A 19 2.94 12.24 -10.22
CA THR A 19 2.22 11.35 -9.33
C THR A 19 0.94 12.03 -8.87
N ASN A 20 -0.10 11.24 -8.71
CA ASN A 20 -1.36 11.73 -8.17
C ASN A 20 -2.09 10.60 -7.47
N ASP A 21 -2.94 10.94 -6.53
CA ASP A 21 -3.83 9.95 -5.96
C ASP A 21 -5.13 9.91 -6.79
N THR A 22 -5.87 8.82 -6.64
CA THR A 22 -7.16 8.65 -7.29
C THR A 22 -8.30 8.68 -6.29
N GLY A 23 -8.03 9.21 -5.11
CA GLY A 23 -9.00 9.32 -4.05
C GLY A 23 -8.80 8.29 -2.96
N TYR A 24 -9.81 8.20 -2.10
CA TYR A 24 -9.71 7.46 -0.86
C TYR A 24 -10.89 6.53 -0.74
N LYS A 25 -10.62 5.29 -0.30
CA LYS A 25 -11.65 4.28 -0.11
C LYS A 25 -11.70 3.92 1.36
N VAL A 26 -12.86 4.13 1.99
CA VAL A 26 -13.07 3.71 3.36
C VAL A 26 -13.63 2.31 3.35
N GLN A 27 -13.00 1.42 4.09
CA GLN A 27 -13.41 0.03 4.18
C GLN A 27 -13.75 -0.33 5.62
N LYS A 28 -14.81 -1.10 5.77
CA LYS A 28 -15.22 -1.67 7.04
C LYS A 28 -15.10 -3.19 6.93
N TYR A 29 -14.43 -3.78 7.90
CA TYR A 29 -14.35 -5.22 8.04
C TYR A 29 -15.16 -5.64 9.25
N GLU A 30 -16.13 -6.50 9.03
CA GLU A 30 -16.81 -7.16 10.13
C GLU A 30 -15.88 -8.21 10.74
N PRO A 31 -16.13 -8.64 11.99
CA PRO A 31 -15.34 -9.73 12.57
C PRO A 31 -15.28 -10.93 11.62
N GLY A 32 -14.09 -11.43 11.38
CA GLY A 32 -13.85 -12.53 10.45
C GLY A 32 -13.65 -12.12 9.00
N GLY A 33 -13.92 -10.88 8.65
CA GLY A 33 -13.67 -10.40 7.29
C GLY A 33 -12.19 -10.34 7.00
N CYS A 34 -11.80 -10.74 5.81
CA CYS A 34 -10.40 -10.80 5.45
C CYS A 34 -10.17 -10.42 4.00
N TYR A 35 -8.92 -10.20 3.70
CA TYR A 35 -8.45 -10.00 2.34
C TYR A 35 -7.30 -10.97 2.11
N HIS A 36 -7.43 -11.82 1.11
CA HIS A 36 -6.43 -12.86 0.85
C HIS A 36 -5.12 -12.29 0.33
N TRP A 37 -4.08 -13.11 0.30
CA TRP A 37 -2.78 -12.74 -0.24
C TRP A 37 -2.90 -12.16 -1.63
N HIS A 38 -2.38 -10.97 -1.83
CA HIS A 38 -2.43 -10.27 -3.12
C HIS A 38 -1.37 -9.17 -3.17
N HIS A 39 -1.14 -8.67 -4.35
CA HIS A 39 -0.51 -7.37 -4.57
C HIS A 39 -1.51 -6.50 -5.32
N ASP A 40 -1.22 -5.21 -5.40
CA ASP A 40 -2.22 -4.26 -5.89
C ASP A 40 -2.01 -3.84 -7.34
N TRP A 41 -1.06 -4.46 -8.02
CA TRP A 41 -0.70 -4.08 -9.38
C TRP A 41 -1.07 -5.17 -10.38
N SER A 42 -1.43 -4.75 -11.60
CA SER A 42 -1.70 -5.68 -12.70
C SER A 42 -1.46 -4.97 -14.02
N MET A 43 -0.92 -5.70 -14.97
CA MET A 43 -0.74 -5.18 -16.33
C MET A 43 -2.04 -5.07 -17.10
N SER A 44 -3.11 -5.66 -16.59
CA SER A 44 -4.30 -5.90 -17.39
C SER A 44 -5.04 -4.65 -17.84
N SER A 45 -5.03 -3.59 -17.05
CA SER A 45 -5.75 -2.37 -17.44
C SER A 45 -5.44 -1.22 -16.50
N GLU A 46 -5.65 -0.01 -17.01
CA GLU A 46 -5.70 1.19 -16.20
C GLU A 46 -7.02 1.22 -15.42
N PRO A 47 -7.03 1.83 -14.23
CA PRO A 47 -5.91 2.54 -13.59
C PRO A 47 -4.98 1.64 -12.78
N ILE A 48 -5.21 0.35 -12.74
CA ILE A 48 -4.45 -0.58 -11.88
C ILE A 48 -2.98 -0.62 -12.30
N ALA A 49 -2.70 -0.57 -13.60
CA ALA A 49 -1.34 -0.63 -14.11
C ALA A 49 -0.50 0.61 -13.78
N SER A 50 -1.12 1.70 -13.38
CA SER A 50 -0.39 2.91 -13.00
C SER A 50 -0.16 3.04 -11.50
N ARG A 51 -0.63 2.11 -10.69
CA ARG A 51 -0.43 2.13 -9.23
C ARG A 51 1.04 1.92 -8.90
N ILE A 52 1.63 2.86 -8.18
CA ILE A 52 3.03 2.78 -7.74
C ILE A 52 3.10 2.44 -6.27
N PHE A 53 2.32 3.11 -5.46
CA PHE A 53 2.31 2.91 -4.01
C PHE A 53 0.90 2.70 -3.52
N THR A 54 0.79 1.87 -2.50
CA THR A 54 -0.42 1.69 -1.71
C THR A 54 -0.24 2.40 -0.39
N PHE A 55 -1.27 3.06 0.08
CA PHE A 55 -1.32 3.56 1.45
C PHE A 55 -2.53 3.00 2.16
N MET A 56 -2.36 2.72 3.44
CA MET A 56 -3.43 2.30 4.33
C MET A 56 -3.39 3.13 5.59
N TRP A 57 -4.50 3.69 5.93
CA TRP A 57 -4.66 4.53 7.11
C TRP A 57 -5.65 3.83 8.04
N TYR A 58 -5.16 3.34 9.16
CA TYR A 58 -6.04 2.67 10.11
C TYR A 58 -6.86 3.71 10.87
N LEU A 59 -8.15 3.47 10.96
CA LEU A 59 -9.09 4.42 11.55
C LEU A 59 -9.49 4.04 12.97
N ASN A 60 -9.22 2.81 13.38
CA ASN A 60 -9.45 2.38 14.75
C ASN A 60 -8.31 1.48 15.22
N THR A 61 -8.16 1.37 16.53
CA THR A 61 -7.15 0.54 17.14
C THR A 61 -7.72 -0.84 17.41
N ILE A 62 -6.96 -1.87 17.02
CA ILE A 62 -7.29 -3.27 17.32
C ILE A 62 -6.13 -3.83 18.13
N GLU A 63 -6.46 -4.38 19.30
CA GLU A 63 -5.45 -4.99 20.15
C GLU A 63 -4.93 -6.29 19.53
N GLU A 64 -3.71 -6.67 19.88
CA GLU A 64 -3.09 -7.87 19.30
C GLU A 64 -3.92 -9.13 19.48
N LYS A 65 -4.58 -9.27 20.61
CA LYS A 65 -5.45 -10.43 20.88
C LYS A 65 -6.60 -10.55 19.91
N ASP A 66 -7.01 -9.43 19.30
CA ASP A 66 -8.12 -9.38 18.36
C ASP A 66 -7.65 -9.43 16.90
N GLU A 67 -6.36 -9.60 16.69
CA GLU A 67 -5.75 -9.83 15.38
C GLU A 67 -6.02 -8.68 14.41
N GLY A 68 -6.47 -8.94 13.18
CA GLY A 68 -6.82 -7.88 12.24
C GLY A 68 -5.64 -7.15 11.63
N TYR A 69 -4.42 -7.66 11.79
CA TYR A 69 -3.20 -7.02 11.27
C TYR A 69 -3.09 -7.16 9.75
N THR A 70 -2.30 -6.28 9.16
CA THR A 70 -1.85 -6.45 7.78
C THR A 70 -0.54 -7.24 7.81
N GLU A 71 -0.48 -8.31 7.05
CA GLU A 71 0.69 -9.18 7.01
C GLU A 71 1.31 -9.18 5.63
N PHE A 72 2.63 -9.04 5.57
CA PHE A 72 3.42 -9.10 4.35
C PHE A 72 4.06 -10.48 4.22
N ALA A 73 4.39 -10.85 2.99
CA ALA A 73 4.93 -12.18 2.69
C ALA A 73 6.23 -12.50 3.41
N ASP A 74 6.99 -11.49 3.82
CA ASP A 74 8.21 -11.66 4.59
C ASP A 74 7.97 -11.92 6.08
N GLY A 75 6.70 -11.95 6.49
CA GLY A 75 6.32 -12.17 7.88
C GLY A 75 6.09 -10.89 8.68
N THR A 76 6.36 -9.72 8.11
CA THR A 76 6.09 -8.45 8.77
C THR A 76 4.59 -8.30 9.00
N ARG A 77 4.21 -7.92 10.22
CA ARG A 77 2.82 -7.68 10.59
C ARG A 77 2.69 -6.27 11.13
N VAL A 78 1.65 -5.58 10.69
CA VAL A 78 1.35 -4.24 11.16
C VAL A 78 -0.01 -4.26 11.83
N GLN A 79 -0.01 -3.99 13.13
CA GLN A 79 -1.23 -3.96 13.91
C GLN A 79 -1.96 -2.63 13.66
N PRO A 80 -3.29 -2.66 13.49
CA PRO A 80 -4.05 -1.44 13.35
C PRO A 80 -4.00 -0.58 14.61
N VAL A 81 -3.58 0.65 14.43
CA VAL A 81 -3.60 1.67 15.47
C VAL A 81 -4.21 2.92 14.85
N ALA A 82 -5.23 3.48 15.48
CA ALA A 82 -5.91 4.66 14.94
C ALA A 82 -4.91 5.76 14.60
N GLY A 83 -4.97 6.24 13.36
CA GLY A 83 -4.05 7.27 12.87
C GLY A 83 -2.75 6.74 12.28
N ARG A 84 -2.47 5.45 12.41
CA ARG A 84 -1.28 4.87 11.79
C ARG A 84 -1.45 4.79 10.29
N LEU A 85 -0.46 5.30 9.57
CA LEU A 85 -0.39 5.23 8.12
C LEU A 85 0.74 4.29 7.72
N ILE A 86 0.44 3.33 6.85
CA ILE A 86 1.47 2.52 6.22
C ILE A 86 1.48 2.80 4.72
N PHE A 87 2.65 2.67 4.14
CA PHE A 87 2.91 3.09 2.78
C PHE A 87 3.91 2.11 2.17
N PHE A 88 3.54 1.48 1.07
CA PHE A 88 4.40 0.46 0.47
C PHE A 88 4.17 0.37 -1.04
N PRO A 89 5.16 -0.14 -1.80
CA PRO A 89 4.99 -0.34 -3.23
C PRO A 89 3.79 -1.23 -3.54
N ALA A 90 3.03 -0.85 -4.56
CA ALA A 90 1.84 -1.58 -4.96
C ALA A 90 2.14 -2.85 -5.76
N THR A 91 3.38 -3.02 -6.19
CA THR A 91 3.80 -4.06 -7.11
C THR A 91 3.87 -5.44 -6.45
N TRP A 92 4.20 -6.44 -7.27
CA TRP A 92 4.34 -7.84 -6.83
C TRP A 92 5.42 -8.06 -5.77
N THR A 93 6.27 -7.08 -5.52
CA THR A 93 7.30 -7.17 -4.49
C THR A 93 6.73 -7.15 -3.07
N PHE A 94 5.48 -6.74 -2.91
CA PHE A 94 4.85 -6.61 -1.60
C PHE A 94 3.51 -7.33 -1.55
N LEU A 95 3.58 -8.67 -1.63
CA LEU A 95 2.42 -9.49 -1.33
C LEU A 95 2.00 -9.29 0.11
N HIS A 96 0.72 -9.10 0.31
CA HIS A 96 0.18 -8.84 1.64
C HIS A 96 -1.24 -9.37 1.77
N ARG A 97 -1.71 -9.45 3.01
CA ARG A 97 -3.09 -9.84 3.29
C ARG A 97 -3.62 -9.08 4.50
N GLY A 98 -4.93 -8.95 4.56
CA GLY A 98 -5.62 -8.52 5.77
C GLY A 98 -6.05 -9.72 6.58
N TYR A 99 -5.43 -9.94 7.73
CA TYR A 99 -5.78 -11.04 8.60
C TYR A 99 -7.13 -10.76 9.26
N PRO A 100 -8.00 -11.78 9.43
CA PRO A 100 -9.34 -11.55 9.98
C PRO A 100 -9.29 -10.96 11.38
N PRO A 101 -9.95 -9.82 11.61
CA PRO A 101 -10.07 -9.29 12.95
C PRO A 101 -11.15 -10.00 13.73
N LYS A 102 -11.06 -9.98 15.07
CA LYS A 102 -12.12 -10.47 15.95
C LYS A 102 -13.13 -9.37 16.31
N VAL A 103 -12.81 -8.14 15.96
CA VAL A 103 -13.65 -6.97 16.18
C VAL A 103 -13.76 -6.20 14.87
N LYS A 104 -14.63 -5.20 14.82
CA LYS A 104 -14.77 -4.36 13.62
C LYS A 104 -13.49 -3.60 13.34
N LYS A 105 -13.12 -3.55 12.07
CA LYS A 105 -11.92 -2.87 11.60
C LYS A 105 -12.31 -1.85 10.54
N TYR A 106 -11.78 -0.64 10.68
CA TYR A 106 -12.00 0.43 9.72
C TYR A 106 -10.66 0.92 9.20
N LEU A 107 -10.55 1.07 7.91
CA LEU A 107 -9.37 1.68 7.30
C LEU A 107 -9.75 2.52 6.10
N CYS A 108 -8.88 3.46 5.78
CA CYS A 108 -8.96 4.25 4.59
C CYS A 108 -7.74 3.92 3.74
N ASN A 109 -7.94 3.50 2.51
CA ASN A 109 -6.82 3.17 1.64
C ASN A 109 -6.97 3.82 0.28
N GLY A 110 -5.87 3.84 -0.42
CA GLY A 110 -5.80 4.33 -1.77
C GLY A 110 -4.44 4.05 -2.36
N TRP A 111 -4.22 4.63 -3.52
CA TRP A 111 -3.00 4.40 -4.28
C TRP A 111 -2.46 5.71 -4.83
N ILE A 112 -1.14 5.77 -4.90
CA ILE A 112 -0.47 6.81 -5.65
C ILE A 112 -0.21 6.24 -7.04
N HIS A 113 -0.63 6.96 -8.03
CA HIS A 113 -0.52 6.56 -9.42
C HIS A 113 0.56 7.37 -10.13
N SER A 114 1.24 6.72 -11.08
CA SER A 114 2.05 7.44 -12.03
C SER A 114 1.14 8.01 -13.12
N SER A 115 1.50 9.16 -13.62
CA SER A 115 0.82 9.74 -14.77
C SER A 115 1.85 10.37 -15.68
N PRO A 116 1.62 10.36 -17.00
CA PRO A 116 2.51 11.05 -17.92
C PRO A 116 2.61 12.53 -17.55
N ALA A 117 3.82 13.05 -17.63
CA ALA A 117 4.06 14.48 -17.37
C ALA A 117 3.57 15.32 -18.55
#